data_c0505a1bee53e0764cb64c148b7e7c46
#
_entry.id   c0505a1bee53e0764cb64c148b7e7c46
#
_cell.length_a   1.000
_cell.length_b   1.000
_cell.length_c   1.000
_cell.angle_alpha   90.00
_cell.angle_beta   90.00
_cell.angle_gamma   90.00
#
_symmetry.space_group_name_H-M   'P 1'
#
loop_
_entity.id
_entity.type
_entity.pdbx_description
1 polymer ?
#
loop_
_entity_poly.entity_id
_entity_poly.type
_entity_poly.pdbx_seq_one_letter_code
_entity_poly.pdbx_strand_id
1 'polypeptide(L)'
;MPLHYRENTTDEKVIQEILIKKAYKKKKIDFDVSSEDVWLDGGAQIGVFAEYAALKGCKKIYCYEPEESNFELLNKNTNWLVEKYGIDIYLHKEAITQEPGEALLHIAPNTWRHAINTHYKKELKKQKINCVAFDSILEKYDDINAIKLDIEGSELEILNQEHDYSKINKLVFEYSFTKNRDMKYFFQCVDILKKDFEVDIQKSYYNQKHNGVKGYWGGFIDQIIYCKK
;
A
#
# COMPACT_ATOMS: atom_id res chain seq x y z
N MET A 1 -16.70 12.77 -12.23
CA MET A 1 -17.46 12.57 -10.98
C MET A 1 -16.45 12.60 -9.83
N PRO A 2 -16.78 13.12 -8.65
CA PRO A 2 -15.87 12.99 -7.51
C PRO A 2 -15.74 11.52 -7.11
N LEU A 3 -14.61 11.17 -6.49
CA LEU A 3 -14.36 9.86 -5.90
C LEU A 3 -15.53 9.44 -4.98
N HIS A 4 -16.04 8.24 -5.13
CA HIS A 4 -17.02 7.68 -4.20
C HIS A 4 -16.29 7.23 -2.93
N TYR A 5 -16.72 7.70 -1.78
CA TYR A 5 -16.14 7.37 -0.48
C TYR A 5 -17.24 7.36 0.60
N ARG A 6 -16.93 6.80 1.75
CA ARG A 6 -17.82 6.75 2.92
C ARG A 6 -17.58 7.99 3.79
N GLU A 7 -18.60 8.81 3.94
CA GLU A 7 -18.54 10.00 4.79
C GLU A 7 -18.36 9.62 6.27
N ASN A 8 -17.67 10.47 7.03
CA ASN A 8 -17.38 10.26 8.45
C ASN A 8 -16.58 8.98 8.74
N THR A 9 -15.80 8.50 7.77
CA THR A 9 -14.90 7.35 7.92
C THR A 9 -13.43 7.77 7.72
N THR A 10 -12.55 6.79 7.71
CA THR A 10 -11.13 7.02 7.42
C THR A 10 -10.85 7.28 5.95
N ASP A 11 -11.80 7.06 5.05
CA ASP A 11 -11.64 7.33 3.61
C ASP A 11 -11.25 8.79 3.35
N GLU A 12 -11.86 9.75 4.07
CA GLU A 12 -11.54 11.18 3.95
C GLU A 12 -10.07 11.48 4.30
N LYS A 13 -9.51 10.76 5.28
CA LYS A 13 -8.10 10.91 5.67
C LYS A 13 -7.18 10.39 4.60
N VAL A 14 -7.47 9.22 4.03
CA VAL A 14 -6.70 8.63 2.93
C VAL A 14 -6.70 9.55 1.71
N ILE A 15 -7.87 10.12 1.35
CA ILE A 15 -7.99 11.12 0.28
C ILE A 15 -7.07 12.32 0.55
N GLN A 16 -7.10 12.87 1.78
CA GLN A 16 -6.25 14.00 2.15
C GLN A 16 -4.77 13.63 2.09
N GLU A 17 -4.38 12.46 2.55
CA GLU A 17 -2.99 12.01 2.59
C GLU A 17 -2.43 11.80 1.20
N ILE A 18 -3.16 11.13 0.32
CA ILE A 18 -2.68 10.77 -1.01
C ILE A 18 -2.81 11.93 -1.99
N LEU A 19 -4.01 12.53 -2.12
CA LEU A 19 -4.26 13.54 -3.16
C LEU A 19 -3.79 14.93 -2.76
N ILE A 20 -3.91 15.32 -1.48
CA ILE A 20 -3.60 16.68 -1.03
C ILE A 20 -2.16 16.76 -0.51
N LYS A 21 -1.79 15.93 0.45
CA LYS A 21 -0.44 15.93 1.04
C LYS A 21 0.59 15.21 0.17
N LYS A 22 0.14 14.42 -0.82
CA LYS A 22 0.98 13.66 -1.76
C LYS A 22 1.94 12.74 -1.03
N ALA A 23 1.39 11.89 -0.16
CA ALA A 23 2.15 10.97 0.68
C ALA A 23 3.14 10.11 -0.12
N TYR A 24 2.78 9.73 -1.35
CA TYR A 24 3.64 8.93 -2.23
C TYR A 24 4.55 9.76 -3.15
N LYS A 25 4.91 10.99 -2.71
CA LYS A 25 5.91 11.82 -3.37
C LYS A 25 7.08 12.12 -2.44
N LYS A 26 8.32 11.89 -2.88
CA LYS A 26 9.54 12.17 -2.12
C LYS A 26 10.58 12.92 -2.94
N LYS A 27 10.71 14.23 -2.68
CA LYS A 27 11.61 15.10 -3.44
C LYS A 27 13.09 14.72 -3.29
N LYS A 28 13.50 14.22 -2.13
CA LYS A 28 14.92 13.93 -1.81
C LYS A 28 15.54 12.95 -2.78
N ILE A 29 14.79 11.92 -3.19
CA ILE A 29 15.22 10.88 -4.14
C ILE A 29 14.42 10.96 -5.45
N ASP A 30 13.78 12.10 -5.72
CA ASP A 30 12.96 12.32 -6.91
C ASP A 30 11.93 11.21 -7.16
N PHE A 31 11.26 10.75 -6.10
CA PHE A 31 10.22 9.74 -6.17
C PHE A 31 8.85 10.41 -6.38
N ASP A 32 8.18 10.07 -7.44
CA ASP A 32 6.77 10.44 -7.75
C ASP A 32 6.23 9.46 -8.79
N VAL A 33 4.93 9.42 -8.96
CA VAL A 33 4.29 8.71 -10.08
C VAL A 33 4.57 9.46 -11.37
N SER A 34 4.81 8.73 -12.45
CA SER A 34 5.01 9.26 -13.81
C SER A 34 4.16 8.53 -14.85
N SER A 35 4.10 9.08 -16.07
CA SER A 35 3.38 8.47 -17.20
C SER A 35 4.01 7.16 -17.70
N GLU A 36 5.28 6.92 -17.35
CA GLU A 36 6.04 5.74 -17.75
C GLU A 36 5.89 4.57 -16.77
N ASP A 37 5.21 4.81 -15.64
CA ASP A 37 5.04 3.80 -14.61
C ASP A 37 3.87 2.87 -14.94
N VAL A 38 4.09 1.58 -14.69
CA VAL A 38 3.06 0.55 -14.59
C VAL A 38 3.06 0.07 -13.14
N TRP A 39 2.01 0.41 -12.41
CA TRP A 39 1.96 0.19 -10.98
C TRP A 39 1.29 -1.13 -10.57
N LEU A 40 1.90 -1.79 -9.59
CA LEU A 40 1.22 -2.71 -8.68
C LEU A 40 0.78 -1.93 -7.44
N ASP A 41 -0.53 -1.82 -7.20
CA ASP A 41 -1.13 -1.20 -6.02
C ASP A 41 -1.68 -2.28 -5.08
N GLY A 42 -0.86 -2.72 -4.14
CA GLY A 42 -1.26 -3.63 -3.06
C GLY A 42 -1.93 -2.85 -1.94
N GLY A 43 -3.16 -3.25 -1.57
CA GLY A 43 -4.01 -2.52 -0.66
C GLY A 43 -4.61 -1.28 -1.32
N ALA A 44 -5.29 -1.48 -2.46
CA ALA A 44 -5.84 -0.39 -3.26
C ALA A 44 -7.01 0.35 -2.59
N GLN A 45 -7.60 -0.23 -1.55
CA GLN A 45 -8.72 0.30 -0.77
C GLN A 45 -9.86 0.75 -1.68
N ILE A 46 -10.25 2.01 -1.68
CA ILE A 46 -11.28 2.59 -2.54
C ILE A 46 -10.72 3.20 -3.84
N GLY A 47 -9.42 3.05 -4.13
CA GLY A 47 -8.79 3.50 -5.38
C GLY A 47 -8.24 4.93 -5.36
N VAL A 48 -7.93 5.48 -4.19
CA VAL A 48 -7.36 6.84 -4.08
C VAL A 48 -5.99 6.94 -4.73
N PHE A 49 -5.15 5.90 -4.57
CA PHE A 49 -3.84 5.87 -5.24
C PHE A 49 -4.00 5.71 -6.77
N ALA A 50 -4.98 4.92 -7.23
CA ALA A 50 -5.27 4.81 -8.66
C ALA A 50 -5.69 6.16 -9.26
N GLU A 51 -6.48 6.99 -8.54
CA GLU A 51 -6.79 8.35 -8.96
C GLU A 51 -5.53 9.24 -8.98
N TYR A 52 -4.68 9.15 -7.97
CA TYR A 52 -3.42 9.90 -7.95
C TYR A 52 -2.53 9.52 -9.15
N ALA A 53 -2.43 8.23 -9.46
CA ALA A 53 -1.67 7.74 -10.61
C ALA A 53 -2.26 8.21 -11.94
N ALA A 54 -3.58 8.16 -12.12
CA ALA A 54 -4.26 8.66 -13.31
C ALA A 54 -4.06 10.18 -13.50
N LEU A 55 -4.13 10.98 -12.42
CA LEU A 55 -3.84 12.42 -12.44
C LEU A 55 -2.39 12.74 -12.83
N LYS A 56 -1.46 11.81 -12.63
CA LYS A 56 -0.05 11.91 -13.04
C LYS A 56 0.21 11.42 -14.45
N GLY A 57 -0.81 10.94 -15.14
CA GLY A 57 -0.73 10.45 -16.51
C GLY A 57 -0.29 8.99 -16.62
N CYS A 58 -0.24 8.25 -15.50
CA CYS A 58 -0.01 6.81 -15.51
C CYS A 58 -1.01 6.12 -16.45
N LYS A 59 -0.56 5.12 -17.21
CA LYS A 59 -1.37 4.46 -18.24
C LYS A 59 -1.87 3.09 -17.84
N LYS A 60 -1.26 2.46 -16.84
CA LYS A 60 -1.64 1.13 -16.39
C LYS A 60 -1.41 0.92 -14.89
N ILE A 61 -2.36 0.25 -14.24
CA ILE A 61 -2.25 -0.10 -12.83
C ILE A 61 -2.97 -1.43 -12.54
N TYR A 62 -2.35 -2.27 -11.73
CA TYR A 62 -2.91 -3.52 -11.20
C TYR A 62 -3.24 -3.33 -9.73
N CYS A 63 -4.54 -3.29 -9.39
CA CYS A 63 -5.05 -3.01 -8.06
C CYS A 63 -5.46 -4.31 -7.34
N TYR A 64 -4.95 -4.52 -6.14
CA TYR A 64 -5.29 -5.64 -5.27
C TYR A 64 -5.94 -5.14 -3.98
N GLU A 65 -7.18 -5.57 -3.73
CA GLU A 65 -7.95 -5.22 -2.52
C GLU A 65 -8.83 -6.41 -2.10
N PRO A 66 -8.57 -7.04 -0.96
CA PRO A 66 -9.31 -8.22 -0.53
C PRO A 66 -10.66 -7.92 0.15
N GLU A 67 -10.83 -6.73 0.77
CA GLU A 67 -12.04 -6.42 1.54
C GLU A 67 -13.21 -6.07 0.61
N GLU A 68 -14.35 -6.72 0.84
CA GLU A 68 -15.53 -6.63 -0.02
C GLU A 68 -16.02 -5.20 -0.26
N SER A 69 -16.24 -4.45 0.83
CA SER A 69 -16.83 -3.12 0.70
C SER A 69 -15.86 -2.08 0.15
N ASN A 70 -14.56 -2.25 0.37
CA ASN A 70 -13.51 -1.47 -0.28
C ASN A 70 -13.47 -1.79 -1.77
N PHE A 71 -13.50 -3.08 -2.14
CA PHE A 71 -13.45 -3.52 -3.52
C PHE A 71 -14.65 -3.03 -4.35
N GLU A 72 -15.84 -3.00 -3.76
CA GLU A 72 -17.03 -2.43 -4.42
C GLU A 72 -16.85 -0.94 -4.76
N LEU A 73 -16.29 -0.17 -3.82
CA LEU A 73 -16.00 1.26 -4.06
C LEU A 73 -14.84 1.43 -5.04
N LEU A 74 -13.79 0.62 -4.92
CA LEU A 74 -12.68 0.57 -5.86
C LEU A 74 -13.18 0.40 -7.29
N ASN A 75 -14.05 -0.59 -7.54
CA ASN A 75 -14.61 -0.85 -8.86
C ASN A 75 -15.41 0.34 -9.41
N LYS A 76 -16.22 1.00 -8.56
CA LYS A 76 -16.96 2.20 -8.98
C LYS A 76 -16.03 3.36 -9.36
N ASN A 77 -15.01 3.60 -8.54
CA ASN A 77 -14.08 4.70 -8.74
C ASN A 77 -13.19 4.47 -9.96
N THR A 78 -12.70 3.26 -10.15
CA THR A 78 -11.80 2.92 -11.27
C THR A 78 -12.52 2.95 -12.62
N ASN A 79 -13.78 2.53 -12.71
CA ASN A 79 -14.58 2.66 -13.94
C ASN A 79 -14.62 4.12 -14.42
N TRP A 80 -14.84 5.08 -13.51
CA TRP A 80 -14.81 6.49 -13.85
C TRP A 80 -13.42 6.98 -14.27
N LEU A 81 -12.33 6.47 -13.64
CA LEU A 81 -10.96 6.82 -14.02
C LEU A 81 -10.62 6.34 -15.43
N VAL A 82 -11.03 5.13 -15.79
CA VAL A 82 -10.88 4.57 -17.14
C VAL A 82 -11.58 5.47 -18.17
N GLU A 83 -12.84 5.83 -17.92
CA GLU A 83 -13.61 6.69 -18.82
C GLU A 83 -13.00 8.09 -18.98
N LYS A 84 -12.51 8.66 -17.89
CA LYS A 84 -12.01 10.04 -17.88
C LYS A 84 -10.59 10.20 -18.37
N TYR A 85 -9.69 9.31 -17.98
CA TYR A 85 -8.25 9.46 -18.19
C TYR A 85 -7.69 8.46 -19.21
N GLY A 86 -8.46 7.45 -19.62
CA GLY A 86 -8.00 6.40 -20.53
C GLY A 86 -6.87 5.54 -19.93
N ILE A 87 -6.89 5.35 -18.61
CA ILE A 87 -5.94 4.48 -17.91
C ILE A 87 -6.46 3.04 -17.91
N ASP A 88 -5.57 2.08 -18.14
CA ASP A 88 -5.90 0.65 -18.01
C ASP A 88 -5.81 0.24 -16.54
N ILE A 89 -6.94 -0.19 -15.95
CA ILE A 89 -6.98 -0.61 -14.55
C ILE A 89 -7.47 -2.06 -14.47
N TYR A 90 -6.65 -2.91 -13.82
CA TYR A 90 -6.95 -4.33 -13.59
C TYR A 90 -7.23 -4.55 -12.11
N LEU A 91 -8.41 -5.07 -11.78
CA LEU A 91 -8.86 -5.24 -10.41
C LEU A 91 -8.79 -6.70 -9.97
N HIS A 92 -8.20 -6.93 -8.81
CA HIS A 92 -8.05 -8.25 -8.20
C HIS A 92 -8.60 -8.21 -6.76
N LYS A 93 -9.63 -9.03 -6.49
CA LYS A 93 -10.20 -9.18 -5.15
C LYS A 93 -9.43 -10.23 -4.37
N GLU A 94 -8.16 -9.96 -4.13
CA GLU A 94 -7.19 -10.85 -3.50
C GLU A 94 -6.26 -10.06 -2.60
N ALA A 95 -5.76 -10.71 -1.55
CA ALA A 95 -4.67 -10.18 -0.74
C ALA A 95 -3.32 -10.57 -1.33
N ILE A 96 -2.35 -9.67 -1.31
CA ILE A 96 -0.96 -9.99 -1.64
C ILE A 96 -0.29 -10.55 -0.38
N THR A 97 0.32 -11.73 -0.51
CA THR A 97 0.99 -12.45 0.57
C THR A 97 2.29 -13.06 0.06
N GLN A 98 3.08 -13.65 0.95
CA GLN A 98 4.26 -14.41 0.56
C GLN A 98 3.88 -15.71 -0.16
N GLU A 99 2.88 -16.43 0.36
CA GLU A 99 2.42 -17.70 -0.20
C GLU A 99 0.97 -17.59 -0.65
N PRO A 100 0.57 -18.26 -1.75
CA PRO A 100 -0.81 -18.23 -2.22
C PRO A 100 -1.71 -19.09 -1.31
N GLY A 101 -3.01 -18.85 -1.34
CA GLY A 101 -3.98 -19.67 -0.61
C GLY A 101 -5.22 -18.91 -0.18
N GLU A 102 -5.72 -19.22 1.02
CA GLU A 102 -6.87 -18.57 1.62
C GLU A 102 -6.50 -18.09 3.03
N ALA A 103 -7.04 -16.95 3.43
CA ALA A 103 -6.83 -16.40 4.76
C ALA A 103 -8.14 -15.83 5.35
N LEU A 104 -8.10 -15.51 6.65
CA LEU A 104 -9.16 -14.77 7.32
C LEU A 104 -8.71 -13.32 7.52
N LEU A 105 -9.36 -12.42 6.78
CA LEU A 105 -9.19 -10.97 6.97
C LEU A 105 -9.99 -10.51 8.17
N HIS A 106 -9.36 -9.84 9.10
CA HIS A 106 -9.99 -9.23 10.25
C HIS A 106 -10.45 -7.82 9.90
N ILE A 107 -11.76 -7.61 9.90
CA ILE A 107 -12.36 -6.33 9.53
C ILE A 107 -12.31 -5.36 10.70
N ALA A 108 -11.45 -4.38 10.62
CA ALA A 108 -11.37 -3.32 11.62
C ALA A 108 -12.61 -2.40 11.57
N PRO A 109 -12.97 -1.73 12.68
CA PRO A 109 -14.08 -0.77 12.71
C PRO A 109 -13.87 0.44 11.79
N ASN A 110 -12.62 0.75 11.47
CA ASN A 110 -12.23 1.76 10.50
C ASN A 110 -11.98 1.10 9.14
N THR A 111 -12.12 1.85 8.05
CA THR A 111 -12.13 1.33 6.68
C THR A 111 -10.75 1.14 6.06
N TRP A 112 -9.67 1.38 6.79
CA TRP A 112 -8.29 1.37 6.28
C TRP A 112 -7.34 0.35 6.95
N ARG A 113 -7.72 -0.29 8.07
CA ARG A 113 -6.83 -1.20 8.83
C ARG A 113 -7.40 -2.62 8.91
N HIS A 114 -7.75 -3.17 7.76
CA HIS A 114 -8.11 -4.58 7.67
C HIS A 114 -6.83 -5.40 7.51
N ALA A 115 -6.61 -6.41 8.34
CA ALA A 115 -5.37 -7.16 8.35
C ALA A 115 -5.60 -8.68 8.48
N ILE A 116 -4.75 -9.47 7.84
CA ILE A 116 -4.72 -10.93 8.00
C ILE A 116 -4.18 -11.27 9.40
N ASN A 117 -3.09 -10.63 9.80
CA ASN A 117 -2.46 -10.81 11.10
C ASN A 117 -2.80 -9.64 12.01
N THR A 118 -3.69 -9.85 12.98
CA THR A 118 -4.13 -8.78 13.89
C THR A 118 -3.65 -8.97 15.31
N HIS A 119 -3.25 -7.86 15.93
CA HIS A 119 -2.97 -7.74 17.35
C HIS A 119 -4.14 -7.10 18.14
N TYR A 120 -5.31 -6.94 17.51
CA TYR A 120 -6.49 -6.40 18.19
C TYR A 120 -7.01 -7.37 19.23
N LYS A 121 -7.22 -6.86 20.45
CA LYS A 121 -7.77 -7.63 21.59
C LYS A 121 -9.29 -7.85 21.52
N LYS A 122 -9.99 -7.16 20.59
CA LYS A 122 -11.44 -7.29 20.41
C LYS A 122 -11.73 -8.31 19.31
N GLU A 123 -12.79 -9.07 19.51
CA GLU A 123 -13.33 -9.95 18.47
C GLU A 123 -13.81 -9.10 17.28
N LEU A 124 -13.17 -9.23 16.14
CA LEU A 124 -13.49 -8.50 14.92
C LEU A 124 -14.30 -9.40 13.99
N LYS A 125 -15.16 -8.79 13.17
CA LYS A 125 -15.77 -9.49 12.02
C LYS A 125 -14.65 -10.03 11.15
N LYS A 126 -14.82 -11.25 10.64
CA LYS A 126 -13.86 -11.93 9.76
C LYS A 126 -14.48 -12.16 8.39
N GLN A 127 -13.66 -12.03 7.36
CA GLN A 127 -14.00 -12.34 5.99
C GLN A 127 -12.98 -13.34 5.43
N LYS A 128 -13.47 -14.43 4.79
CA LYS A 128 -12.59 -15.34 4.06
C LYS A 128 -12.18 -14.67 2.76
N ILE A 129 -10.88 -14.67 2.46
CA ILE A 129 -10.30 -14.03 1.30
C ILE A 129 -9.34 -14.98 0.59
N ASN A 130 -9.15 -14.76 -0.72
CA ASN A 130 -8.09 -15.39 -1.49
C ASN A 130 -6.79 -14.60 -1.34
N CYS A 131 -5.67 -15.32 -1.36
CA CYS A 131 -4.32 -14.78 -1.31
C CYS A 131 -3.55 -15.18 -2.56
N VAL A 132 -2.77 -14.26 -3.10
CA VAL A 132 -1.85 -14.47 -4.21
C VAL A 132 -0.43 -14.18 -3.76
N ALA A 133 0.53 -15.00 -4.20
CA ALA A 133 1.93 -14.77 -3.88
C ALA A 133 2.47 -13.56 -4.66
N PHE A 134 3.26 -12.72 -3.97
CA PHE A 134 3.87 -11.52 -4.56
C PHE A 134 4.68 -11.84 -5.82
N ASP A 135 5.55 -12.86 -5.76
CA ASP A 135 6.37 -13.25 -6.91
C ASP A 135 5.54 -13.73 -8.09
N SER A 136 4.43 -14.44 -7.84
CA SER A 136 3.53 -14.88 -8.91
C SER A 136 2.88 -13.70 -9.66
N ILE A 137 2.71 -12.54 -9.01
CA ILE A 137 2.23 -11.34 -9.66
C ILE A 137 3.31 -10.77 -10.59
N LEU A 138 4.55 -10.68 -10.11
CA LEU A 138 5.68 -10.14 -10.90
C LEU A 138 6.04 -11.05 -12.08
N GLU A 139 5.87 -12.37 -11.92
CA GLU A 139 6.02 -13.34 -13.02
C GLU A 139 4.92 -13.22 -14.06
N LYS A 140 3.68 -13.01 -13.63
CA LYS A 140 2.50 -12.93 -14.49
C LYS A 140 2.46 -11.63 -15.30
N TYR A 141 2.87 -10.51 -14.70
CA TYR A 141 2.77 -9.18 -15.29
C TYR A 141 4.19 -8.59 -15.45
N ASP A 142 4.80 -8.90 -16.58
CA ASP A 142 6.18 -8.57 -16.87
C ASP A 142 6.43 -7.07 -17.18
N ASP A 143 5.37 -6.30 -17.31
CA ASP A 143 5.39 -4.86 -17.52
C ASP A 143 5.33 -4.02 -16.24
N ILE A 144 5.09 -4.61 -15.06
CA ILE A 144 5.13 -3.89 -13.78
C ILE A 144 6.56 -3.36 -13.56
N ASN A 145 6.66 -2.05 -13.33
CA ASN A 145 7.93 -1.37 -13.03
C ASN A 145 7.89 -0.49 -11.78
N ALA A 146 6.72 -0.40 -11.14
CA ALA A 146 6.53 0.35 -9.90
C ALA A 146 5.57 -0.37 -8.95
N ILE A 147 5.87 -0.35 -7.66
CA ILE A 147 5.14 -1.11 -6.64
C ILE A 147 4.77 -0.21 -5.46
N LYS A 148 3.50 -0.25 -5.06
CA LYS A 148 3.02 0.24 -3.76
C LYS A 148 2.50 -0.94 -2.95
N LEU A 149 2.95 -1.06 -1.69
CA LEU A 149 2.42 -2.01 -0.72
C LEU A 149 1.98 -1.26 0.53
N ASP A 150 0.69 -1.32 0.79
CA ASP A 150 0.04 -0.79 1.98
C ASP A 150 -1.05 -1.79 2.38
N ILE A 151 -0.58 -2.95 2.87
CA ILE A 151 -1.37 -4.18 3.07
C ILE A 151 -1.56 -4.54 4.55
N GLU A 152 -1.31 -3.53 5.41
CA GLU A 152 -1.62 -3.55 6.83
C GLU A 152 -0.97 -4.68 7.62
N GLY A 153 0.30 -4.94 7.33
CA GLY A 153 1.17 -5.71 8.20
C GLY A 153 1.84 -6.95 7.62
N SER A 154 1.61 -7.29 6.37
CA SER A 154 2.30 -8.39 5.68
C SER A 154 3.49 -7.90 4.82
N GLU A 155 3.77 -6.59 4.79
CA GLU A 155 4.83 -6.00 3.96
C GLU A 155 6.20 -6.60 4.26
N LEU A 156 6.56 -6.71 5.56
CA LEU A 156 7.86 -7.24 5.93
C LEU A 156 7.98 -8.76 5.75
N GLU A 157 6.87 -9.50 5.80
CA GLU A 157 6.89 -10.95 5.51
C GLU A 157 7.27 -11.17 4.05
N ILE A 158 6.79 -10.33 3.15
CA ILE A 158 7.12 -10.32 1.73
C ILE A 158 8.54 -9.77 1.55
N LEU A 159 8.79 -8.52 1.93
CA LEU A 159 9.98 -7.76 1.55
C LEU A 159 11.27 -8.19 2.27
N ASN A 160 11.22 -9.08 3.27
CA ASN A 160 12.39 -9.73 3.86
C ASN A 160 12.87 -10.97 3.07
N GLN A 161 12.22 -11.26 1.95
CA GLN A 161 12.68 -12.28 1.00
C GLN A 161 13.50 -11.64 -0.12
N GLU A 162 14.26 -12.46 -0.84
CA GLU A 162 14.93 -12.04 -2.06
C GLU A 162 13.95 -12.16 -3.23
N HIS A 163 13.72 -11.09 -3.95
CA HIS A 163 12.85 -11.00 -5.13
C HIS A 163 13.64 -10.51 -6.33
N ASP A 164 13.17 -10.82 -7.53
CA ASP A 164 13.73 -10.23 -8.75
C ASP A 164 13.17 -8.82 -8.98
N TYR A 165 13.91 -7.83 -8.55
CA TYR A 165 13.59 -6.42 -8.80
C TYR A 165 14.22 -5.86 -10.09
N SER A 166 14.72 -6.70 -11.02
CA SER A 166 15.42 -6.21 -12.23
C SER A 166 14.62 -5.21 -13.05
N LYS A 167 13.31 -5.41 -13.17
CA LYS A 167 12.37 -4.54 -13.90
C LYS A 167 11.77 -3.42 -13.03
N ILE A 168 11.90 -3.50 -11.71
CA ILE A 168 11.27 -2.55 -10.79
C ILE A 168 12.17 -1.33 -10.60
N ASN A 169 11.64 -0.15 -10.91
CA ASN A 169 12.32 1.14 -10.77
C ASN A 169 11.93 1.87 -9.49
N LYS A 170 10.72 1.61 -8.99
CA LYS A 170 10.15 2.28 -7.82
C LYS A 170 9.41 1.27 -6.93
N LEU A 171 9.66 1.33 -5.63
CA LEU A 171 8.88 0.62 -4.64
C LEU A 171 8.60 1.55 -3.47
N VAL A 172 7.36 1.60 -3.02
CA VAL A 172 6.95 2.33 -1.81
C VAL A 172 6.08 1.45 -0.95
N PHE A 173 6.33 1.45 0.34
CA PHE A 173 5.48 0.73 1.28
C PHE A 173 5.31 1.49 2.59
N GLU A 174 4.16 1.26 3.24
CA GLU A 174 3.90 1.75 4.58
C GLU A 174 4.21 0.65 5.60
N TYR A 175 4.88 1.01 6.69
CA TYR A 175 5.15 0.11 7.79
C TYR A 175 4.75 0.72 9.12
N SER A 176 3.82 0.04 9.80
CA SER A 176 3.34 0.44 11.12
C SER A 176 4.11 -0.25 12.22
N PHE A 177 4.93 0.51 12.95
CA PHE A 177 5.62 0.01 14.15
C PHE A 177 4.63 -0.16 15.30
N THR A 178 4.58 -1.35 15.85
CA THR A 178 3.89 -1.63 17.11
C THR A 178 4.89 -1.86 18.23
N LYS A 179 4.43 -1.79 19.49
CA LYS A 179 5.27 -2.08 20.66
C LYS A 179 5.91 -3.46 20.66
N ASN A 180 5.37 -4.39 19.86
CA ASN A 180 5.78 -5.79 19.78
C ASN A 180 6.49 -6.13 18.45
N ARG A 181 6.66 -5.17 17.53
CA ARG A 181 7.34 -5.42 16.26
C ARG A 181 8.83 -5.16 16.41
N ASP A 182 9.62 -6.14 15.99
CA ASP A 182 11.06 -6.11 16.09
C ASP A 182 11.66 -5.13 15.06
N MET A 183 12.29 -4.05 15.56
CA MET A 183 13.03 -3.08 14.75
C MET A 183 14.15 -3.74 13.93
N LYS A 184 14.74 -4.81 14.43
CA LYS A 184 15.77 -5.57 13.71
C LYS A 184 15.21 -6.14 12.40
N TYR A 185 13.99 -6.67 12.43
CA TYR A 185 13.34 -7.23 11.26
C TYR A 185 13.05 -6.16 10.19
N PHE A 186 12.66 -4.97 10.61
CA PHE A 186 12.50 -3.82 9.72
C PHE A 186 13.83 -3.38 9.07
N PHE A 187 14.91 -3.26 9.87
CA PHE A 187 16.21 -2.88 9.31
C PHE A 187 16.78 -3.93 8.38
N GLN A 188 16.52 -5.22 8.63
CA GLN A 188 16.88 -6.30 7.73
C GLN A 188 16.19 -6.11 6.35
N CYS A 189 14.90 -5.82 6.32
CA CYS A 189 14.18 -5.48 5.09
C CYS A 189 14.82 -4.30 4.35
N VAL A 190 15.09 -3.22 5.06
CA VAL A 190 15.75 -2.03 4.47
C VAL A 190 17.11 -2.37 3.88
N ASP A 191 17.90 -3.21 4.54
CA ASP A 191 19.24 -3.61 4.05
C ASP A 191 19.15 -4.54 2.83
N ILE A 192 18.12 -5.39 2.74
CA ILE A 192 17.83 -6.16 1.52
C ILE A 192 17.50 -5.21 0.36
N LEU A 193 16.57 -4.27 0.56
CA LEU A 193 16.13 -3.34 -0.48
C LEU A 193 17.25 -2.41 -0.96
N LYS A 194 18.20 -2.04 -0.10
CA LYS A 194 19.37 -1.23 -0.49
C LYS A 194 20.33 -1.90 -1.45
N LYS A 195 20.21 -3.21 -1.69
CA LYS A 195 20.99 -3.91 -2.72
C LYS A 195 20.59 -3.45 -4.13
N ASP A 196 19.31 -3.11 -4.32
CA ASP A 196 18.72 -2.79 -5.62
C ASP A 196 18.30 -1.32 -5.76
N PHE A 197 18.09 -0.61 -4.63
CA PHE A 197 17.48 0.72 -4.61
C PHE A 197 18.23 1.73 -3.74
N GLU A 198 18.13 3.01 -4.10
CA GLU A 198 18.29 4.10 -3.13
C GLU A 198 17.06 4.12 -2.22
N VAL A 199 17.27 4.07 -0.90
CA VAL A 199 16.17 3.98 0.07
C VAL A 199 16.10 5.24 0.92
N ASP A 200 14.92 5.88 0.99
CA ASP A 200 14.64 6.98 1.92
C ASP A 200 13.44 6.66 2.79
N ILE A 201 13.57 6.91 4.08
CA ILE A 201 12.53 6.62 5.08
C ILE A 201 11.93 7.94 5.55
N GLN A 202 10.63 8.12 5.30
CA GLN A 202 9.91 9.27 5.82
C GLN A 202 9.36 8.96 7.21
N LYS A 203 9.88 9.64 8.22
CA LYS A 203 9.29 9.60 9.56
C LYS A 203 7.87 10.16 9.51
N SER A 204 6.92 9.45 10.13
CA SER A 204 5.54 9.90 10.19
C SER A 204 5.43 11.30 10.80
N TYR A 205 4.38 12.02 10.45
CA TYR A 205 4.10 13.37 11.00
C TYR A 205 4.00 13.37 12.54
N TYR A 206 3.57 12.28 13.14
CA TYR A 206 3.52 12.10 14.60
C TYR A 206 4.91 12.18 15.25
N ASN A 207 5.95 11.61 14.64
CA ASN A 207 7.33 11.68 15.13
C ASN A 207 7.92 13.09 15.04
N GLN A 208 7.51 13.89 14.05
CA GLN A 208 7.99 15.25 13.89
C GLN A 208 7.44 16.20 14.97
N LYS A 209 6.21 15.97 15.41
CA LYS A 209 5.51 16.85 16.36
C LYS A 209 5.87 16.59 17.83
N HIS A 210 6.41 15.43 18.14
CA HIS A 210 6.71 15.00 19.51
C HIS A 210 8.20 14.84 19.84
N ASN A 211 9.11 15.46 19.07
CA ASN A 211 10.57 15.52 19.33
C ASN A 211 11.19 14.21 19.84
N GLY A 212 10.82 13.07 19.24
CA GLY A 212 11.40 11.78 19.63
C GLY A 212 10.99 11.26 21.00
N VAL A 213 10.04 11.87 21.66
CA VAL A 213 9.60 11.46 23.00
C VAL A 213 8.49 10.42 22.90
N LYS A 214 8.81 9.24 23.35
CA LYS A 214 8.03 8.18 24.02
C LYS A 214 6.54 8.47 24.29
N GLY A 215 5.75 8.83 23.28
CA GLY A 215 4.33 9.06 23.42
C GLY A 215 3.57 8.10 22.52
N TYR A 216 3.45 6.85 22.93
CA TYR A 216 2.59 5.85 22.32
C TYR A 216 1.11 6.17 22.57
N TRP A 217 0.51 7.02 21.77
CA TRP A 217 -0.93 7.07 21.66
C TRP A 217 -1.36 5.96 20.68
N GLY A 218 -1.92 4.90 21.23
CA GLY A 218 -2.43 3.76 20.46
C GLY A 218 -1.39 2.73 20.00
N GLY A 219 -0.10 2.99 20.12
CA GLY A 219 0.96 2.00 19.89
C GLY A 219 1.46 1.83 18.47
N PHE A 220 1.08 2.70 17.51
CA PHE A 220 1.54 2.64 16.12
C PHE A 220 2.33 3.90 15.73
N ILE A 221 3.42 3.69 15.01
CA ILE A 221 4.19 4.75 14.35
C ILE A 221 4.30 4.32 12.89
N ASP A 222 3.55 4.98 12.02
CA ASP A 222 3.56 4.69 10.61
C ASP A 222 4.74 5.38 9.93
N GLN A 223 5.45 4.68 9.07
CA GLN A 223 6.54 5.20 8.25
C GLN A 223 6.31 4.80 6.81
N ILE A 224 6.61 5.72 5.89
CA ILE A 224 6.61 5.42 4.46
C ILE A 224 8.06 5.26 4.02
N ILE A 225 8.34 4.14 3.37
CA ILE A 225 9.65 3.80 2.84
C ILE A 225 9.59 3.92 1.33
N TYR A 226 10.49 4.72 0.77
CA TYR A 226 10.61 4.93 -0.67
C TYR A 226 11.89 4.32 -1.17
N CYS A 227 11.80 3.53 -2.24
CA CYS A 227 12.90 2.85 -2.90
C CYS A 227 12.90 3.25 -4.39
N LYS A 228 14.01 3.73 -4.91
CA LYS A 228 14.16 4.15 -6.31
C LYS A 228 15.50 3.70 -6.87
N LYS A 229 15.50 3.19 -8.11
CA LYS A 229 16.72 3.02 -8.93
C LYS A 229 17.19 4.31 -9.54
#